data_e1c139ed638594b74c5b7379744a3f0a
#
_entry.id   e1c139ed638594b74c5b7379744a3f0a
#
_cell.length_a   1.000
_cell.length_b   1.000
_cell.length_c   1.000
_cell.angle_alpha   90.00
_cell.angle_beta   90.00
_cell.angle_gamma   90.00
#
_symmetry.space_group_name_H-M   'P 1'
#
loop_
_entity.id
_entity.type
_entity.pdbx_description
1 polymer ?
#
loop_
_entity_poly.entity_id
_entity_poly.type
_entity_poly.pdbx_seq_one_letter_code
_entity_poly.pdbx_strand_id
1 'polypeptide(L)'
;RRQRQMCIRDSTKLSSQELEKVRFAKGVLSPKGHMYFPTHLPKHISLETTIRKGIRETCQKMLAPVPIVGVKAIRWVSKDILRWYDKRGVKITNHYLAQMIRMQEEIGTGGGGFRFIYGAFLQEAAEVLQEDRLKVLSQEITEIGDRWRDFAVAVARLYKDRNSTPNAYEALSK
;
A
#
# COMPACT_ATOMS: atom_id res chain seq x y z
N ARG A 1 9.94 -2.20 -13.40
CA ARG A 1 9.35 -1.99 -14.75
C ARG A 1 8.51 -3.19 -15.24
N ARG A 2 8.96 -4.46 -15.06
CA ARG A 2 8.20 -5.65 -15.50
C ARG A 2 6.84 -5.82 -14.81
N GLN A 3 6.74 -5.61 -13.49
CA GLN A 3 5.48 -5.72 -12.76
C GLN A 3 4.42 -4.70 -13.18
N ARG A 4 4.80 -3.46 -13.50
CA ARG A 4 3.87 -2.45 -14.03
C ARG A 4 3.26 -2.85 -15.37
N GLN A 5 4.03 -3.53 -16.22
CA GLN A 5 3.53 -3.99 -17.52
C GLN A 5 2.55 -5.16 -17.38
N MET A 6 2.76 -6.06 -16.40
CA MET A 6 1.85 -7.18 -16.16
C MET A 6 0.45 -6.70 -15.72
N CYS A 7 0.36 -5.76 -14.78
CA CYS A 7 -0.94 -5.27 -14.29
C CYS A 7 -1.75 -4.48 -15.33
N ILE A 8 -1.13 -3.96 -16.37
CA ILE A 8 -1.80 -3.12 -17.38
C ILE A 8 -2.14 -3.91 -18.67
N ARG A 9 -1.39 -4.97 -18.97
CA ARG A 9 -1.51 -5.69 -20.25
C ARG A 9 -2.15 -7.07 -20.16
N ASP A 10 -2.20 -7.64 -18.96
CA ASP A 10 -2.75 -8.97 -18.79
C ASP A 10 -4.28 -8.92 -18.74
N SER A 11 -4.90 -9.63 -19.66
CA SER A 11 -6.34 -9.89 -19.62
C SER A 11 -6.58 -11.37 -19.42
N THR A 12 -7.47 -11.71 -18.49
CA THR A 12 -7.89 -13.09 -18.23
C THR A 12 -9.34 -13.26 -18.67
N LYS A 13 -9.61 -14.29 -19.46
CA LYS A 13 -10.97 -14.68 -19.81
C LYS A 13 -11.47 -15.68 -18.78
N LEU A 14 -12.62 -15.41 -18.20
CA LEU A 14 -13.30 -16.27 -17.27
C LEU A 14 -14.63 -16.73 -17.86
N SER A 15 -15.02 -17.95 -17.58
CA SER A 15 -16.39 -18.40 -17.83
C SER A 15 -17.37 -17.71 -16.86
N SER A 16 -18.65 -17.65 -17.22
CA SER A 16 -19.68 -17.08 -16.33
C SER A 16 -19.72 -17.78 -14.97
N GLN A 17 -19.49 -19.09 -14.92
CA GLN A 17 -19.46 -19.86 -13.69
C GLN A 17 -18.26 -19.50 -12.80
N GLU A 18 -17.08 -19.30 -13.38
CA GLU A 18 -15.88 -18.87 -12.64
C GLU A 18 -16.06 -17.45 -12.10
N LEU A 19 -16.62 -16.55 -12.90
CA LEU A 19 -16.92 -15.19 -12.48
C LEU A 19 -17.92 -15.18 -11.32
N GLU A 20 -18.95 -16.02 -11.37
CA GLU A 20 -19.93 -16.17 -10.29
C GLU A 20 -19.26 -16.64 -8.99
N LYS A 21 -18.40 -17.67 -9.06
CA LYS A 21 -17.63 -18.15 -7.89
C LYS A 21 -16.80 -17.06 -7.26
N VAL A 22 -16.12 -16.24 -8.06
CA VAL A 22 -15.31 -15.13 -7.58
C VAL A 22 -16.17 -14.05 -6.95
N ARG A 23 -17.28 -13.66 -7.60
CA ARG A 23 -18.16 -12.58 -7.12
C ARG A 23 -18.91 -12.93 -5.83
N PHE A 24 -19.21 -14.18 -5.61
CA PHE A 24 -19.92 -14.68 -4.42
C PHE A 24 -19.03 -15.49 -3.48
N ALA A 25 -17.72 -15.40 -3.63
CA ALA A 25 -16.77 -16.03 -2.72
C ALA A 25 -17.04 -15.62 -1.27
N LYS A 26 -16.99 -16.60 -0.35
CA LYS A 26 -17.19 -16.37 1.08
C LYS A 26 -15.88 -15.97 1.74
N GLY A 27 -15.92 -15.01 2.65
CA GLY A 27 -14.73 -14.56 3.38
C GLY A 27 -14.95 -13.20 4.05
N VAL A 28 -13.97 -12.77 4.85
CA VAL A 28 -14.02 -11.49 5.59
C VAL A 28 -14.14 -10.29 4.64
N LEU A 29 -13.49 -10.37 3.47
CA LEU A 29 -13.51 -9.32 2.43
C LEU A 29 -14.32 -9.78 1.22
N SER A 30 -15.38 -10.56 1.42
CA SER A 30 -16.16 -11.09 0.30
C SER A 30 -16.83 -9.96 -0.50
N PRO A 31 -16.80 -10.03 -1.84
CA PRO A 31 -17.36 -8.99 -2.70
C PRO A 31 -18.89 -8.96 -2.69
N LYS A 32 -19.57 -10.00 -2.19
CA LYS A 32 -21.05 -10.12 -2.07
C LYS A 32 -21.80 -9.85 -3.38
N GLY A 33 -21.17 -10.08 -4.51
CA GLY A 33 -21.75 -9.83 -5.83
C GLY A 33 -22.01 -8.35 -6.18
N HIS A 34 -21.53 -7.41 -5.37
CA HIS A 34 -21.70 -5.98 -5.64
C HIS A 34 -21.07 -5.59 -6.98
N MET A 35 -21.78 -4.75 -7.71
CA MET A 35 -21.32 -4.16 -8.96
C MET A 35 -21.64 -2.66 -8.95
N TYR A 36 -20.64 -1.86 -9.29
CA TYR A 36 -20.77 -0.40 -9.39
C TYR A 36 -20.56 0.02 -10.83
N PHE A 37 -21.42 0.88 -11.32
CA PHE A 37 -21.27 1.51 -12.63
C PHE A 37 -21.73 2.98 -12.54
N PRO A 38 -21.05 3.90 -13.26
CA PRO A 38 -21.45 5.29 -13.26
C PRO A 38 -22.78 5.45 -14.01
N THR A 39 -23.78 6.00 -13.36
CA THR A 39 -25.08 6.31 -13.97
C THR A 39 -25.12 7.74 -14.53
N HIS A 40 -24.28 8.62 -13.98
CA HIS A 40 -24.16 10.01 -14.41
C HIS A 40 -22.70 10.40 -14.44
N LEU A 41 -22.29 11.00 -15.54
CA LEU A 41 -20.97 11.63 -15.66
C LEU A 41 -21.15 13.14 -15.52
N PRO A 42 -20.36 13.81 -14.67
CA PRO A 42 -20.41 15.26 -14.60
C PRO A 42 -20.00 15.86 -15.94
N LYS A 43 -20.74 16.87 -16.40
CA LYS A 43 -20.46 17.56 -17.68
C LYS A 43 -19.16 18.37 -17.63
N HIS A 44 -18.80 18.88 -16.46
CA HIS A 44 -17.59 19.64 -16.22
C HIS A 44 -16.91 19.16 -14.96
N ILE A 45 -15.66 18.79 -15.06
CA ILE A 45 -14.81 18.41 -13.93
C ILE A 45 -13.69 19.42 -13.84
N SER A 46 -13.63 20.18 -12.74
CA SER A 46 -12.46 20.96 -12.41
C SER A 46 -11.35 20.03 -11.91
N LEU A 47 -10.34 19.81 -12.71
CA LEU A 47 -9.22 18.97 -12.36
C LEU A 47 -8.46 19.53 -11.15
N GLU A 48 -8.26 20.85 -11.11
CA GLU A 48 -7.66 21.53 -9.97
C GLU A 48 -8.38 21.24 -8.66
N THR A 49 -9.70 21.47 -8.61
CA THR A 49 -10.52 21.22 -7.42
C THR A 49 -10.44 19.76 -7.00
N THR A 50 -10.47 18.85 -7.95
CA THR A 50 -10.42 17.40 -7.69
C THR A 50 -9.07 16.98 -7.11
N ILE A 51 -7.97 17.49 -7.66
CA ILE A 51 -6.61 17.24 -7.17
C ILE A 51 -6.46 17.75 -5.72
N ARG A 52 -6.83 19.03 -5.48
CA ARG A 52 -6.74 19.61 -4.13
C ARG A 52 -7.58 18.86 -3.11
N LYS A 53 -8.77 18.40 -3.50
CA LYS A 53 -9.63 17.56 -2.66
C LYS A 53 -8.98 16.21 -2.36
N GLY A 54 -8.44 15.52 -3.38
CA GLY A 54 -7.78 14.23 -3.24
C GLY A 54 -6.57 14.29 -2.31
N ILE A 55 -5.71 15.31 -2.44
CA ILE A 55 -4.57 15.54 -1.55
C ILE A 55 -5.07 15.74 -0.11
N ARG A 56 -6.05 16.62 0.10
CA ARG A 56 -6.62 16.91 1.42
C ARG A 56 -7.19 15.65 2.09
N GLU A 57 -7.99 14.88 1.38
CA GLU A 57 -8.58 13.66 1.91
C GLU A 57 -7.52 12.62 2.27
N THR A 58 -6.48 12.47 1.44
CA THR A 58 -5.35 11.59 1.73
C THR A 58 -4.63 12.01 2.99
N CYS A 59 -4.31 13.30 3.15
CA CYS A 59 -3.68 13.83 4.35
C CYS A 59 -4.56 13.62 5.59
N GLN A 60 -5.85 13.90 5.50
CA GLN A 60 -6.80 13.69 6.61
C GLN A 60 -6.83 12.23 7.06
N LYS A 61 -6.87 11.27 6.11
CA LYS A 61 -6.83 9.84 6.41
C LYS A 61 -5.51 9.43 7.05
N MET A 62 -4.39 9.93 6.53
CA MET A 62 -3.04 9.62 7.07
C MET A 62 -2.81 10.22 8.46
N LEU A 63 -3.42 11.35 8.77
CA LEU A 63 -3.32 12.04 10.07
C LEU A 63 -4.48 11.72 11.02
N ALA A 64 -5.35 10.79 10.65
CA ALA A 64 -6.51 10.42 11.47
C ALA A 64 -6.10 10.12 12.93
N PRO A 65 -6.92 10.53 13.92
CA PRO A 65 -6.60 10.34 15.34
C PRO A 65 -6.68 8.88 15.81
N VAL A 66 -6.95 7.95 14.92
CA VAL A 66 -7.14 6.52 15.21
C VAL A 66 -5.78 5.80 15.27
N PRO A 67 -5.46 5.06 16.35
CA PRO A 67 -4.14 4.43 16.54
C PRO A 67 -3.75 3.40 15.49
N ILE A 68 -4.72 2.75 14.85
CA ILE A 68 -4.54 1.65 13.88
C ILE A 68 -4.59 2.12 12.42
N VAL A 69 -4.54 3.43 12.18
CA VAL A 69 -4.64 4.01 10.83
C VAL A 69 -3.53 5.04 10.60
N GLY A 70 -3.05 5.14 9.36
CA GLY A 70 -2.12 6.18 8.90
C GLY A 70 -0.78 6.17 9.64
N VAL A 71 -0.23 7.35 9.90
CA VAL A 71 1.08 7.53 10.54
C VAL A 71 1.12 6.94 11.96
N LYS A 72 0.01 7.00 12.70
CA LYS A 72 -0.05 6.41 14.05
C LYS A 72 0.06 4.89 14.02
N ALA A 73 -0.56 4.23 13.03
CA ALA A 73 -0.42 2.79 12.85
C ALA A 73 1.02 2.39 12.53
N ILE A 74 1.71 3.14 11.68
CA ILE A 74 3.12 2.88 11.35
C ILE A 74 3.97 2.94 12.62
N ARG A 75 3.82 4.00 13.41
CA ARG A 75 4.54 4.17 14.69
C ARG A 75 4.18 3.09 15.71
N TRP A 76 2.95 2.63 15.73
CA TRP A 76 2.53 1.54 16.60
C TRP A 76 3.18 0.24 16.17
N VAL A 77 3.14 -0.10 14.88
CA VAL A 77 3.75 -1.32 14.34
C VAL A 77 5.26 -1.33 14.58
N SER A 78 5.97 -0.21 14.37
CA SER A 78 7.42 -0.15 14.59
C SER A 78 7.82 -0.50 16.04
N LYS A 79 6.99 -0.13 17.03
CA LYS A 79 7.20 -0.48 18.45
C LYS A 79 6.75 -1.91 18.77
N ASP A 80 5.67 -2.37 18.18
CA ASP A 80 5.09 -3.68 18.50
C ASP A 80 5.87 -4.83 17.86
N ILE A 81 6.47 -4.60 16.69
CA ILE A 81 7.24 -5.60 15.94
C ILE A 81 8.40 -6.19 16.76
N LEU A 82 9.00 -5.37 17.65
CA LEU A 82 10.07 -5.81 18.57
C LEU A 82 9.63 -6.91 19.52
N ARG A 83 8.35 -6.95 19.83
CA ARG A 83 7.77 -7.90 20.81
C ARG A 83 7.15 -9.12 20.13
N TRP A 84 7.06 -9.13 18.79
CA TRP A 84 6.37 -10.21 18.09
C TRP A 84 7.06 -11.54 18.25
N TYR A 85 8.39 -11.54 18.22
CA TYR A 85 9.19 -12.76 18.41
C TYR A 85 8.88 -13.42 19.74
N ASP A 86 9.01 -12.68 20.84
CA ASP A 86 8.82 -13.20 22.20
C ASP A 86 7.36 -13.57 22.49
N LYS A 87 6.43 -12.74 22.02
CA LYS A 87 5.01 -12.94 22.30
C LYS A 87 4.34 -14.01 21.47
N ARG A 88 4.77 -14.21 20.23
CA ARG A 88 4.06 -15.03 19.23
C ARG A 88 4.88 -16.20 18.70
N GLY A 89 6.17 -16.24 18.97
CA GLY A 89 7.11 -17.21 18.45
C GLY A 89 7.45 -16.98 16.96
N VAL A 90 8.52 -17.62 16.51
CA VAL A 90 9.11 -17.45 15.17
C VAL A 90 8.11 -17.67 14.05
N LYS A 91 7.34 -18.76 14.11
CA LYS A 91 6.43 -19.17 13.03
C LYS A 91 5.34 -18.13 12.74
N ILE A 92 4.69 -17.63 13.79
CA ILE A 92 3.61 -16.64 13.65
C ILE A 92 4.17 -15.30 13.23
N THR A 93 5.29 -14.90 13.80
CA THR A 93 5.97 -13.65 13.44
C THR A 93 6.38 -13.65 11.98
N ASN A 94 7.01 -14.71 11.49
CA ASN A 94 7.39 -14.82 10.09
C ASN A 94 6.18 -14.81 9.15
N HIS A 95 5.06 -15.40 9.57
CA HIS A 95 3.82 -15.33 8.79
C HIS A 95 3.31 -13.89 8.67
N TYR A 96 3.26 -13.13 9.76
CA TYR A 96 2.83 -11.73 9.71
C TYR A 96 3.77 -10.85 8.90
N LEU A 97 5.08 -11.03 9.05
CA LEU A 97 6.08 -10.30 8.27
C LEU A 97 5.94 -10.60 6.77
N ALA A 98 5.77 -11.87 6.40
CA ALA A 98 5.53 -12.26 5.01
C ALA A 98 4.24 -11.63 4.44
N GLN A 99 3.16 -11.58 5.23
CA GLN A 99 1.92 -10.91 4.81
C GLN A 99 2.10 -9.39 4.66
N MET A 100 2.86 -8.74 5.53
CA MET A 100 3.17 -7.30 5.39
C MET A 100 3.89 -7.01 4.07
N ILE A 101 4.92 -7.79 3.72
CA ILE A 101 5.64 -7.63 2.45
C ILE A 101 4.68 -7.85 1.27
N ARG A 102 3.90 -8.92 1.32
CA ARG A 102 2.95 -9.24 0.28
C ARG A 102 1.93 -8.12 0.06
N MET A 103 1.36 -7.60 1.13
CA MET A 103 0.41 -6.47 1.06
C MET A 103 1.07 -5.20 0.53
N GLN A 104 2.34 -4.98 0.85
CA GLN A 104 3.08 -3.78 0.49
C GLN A 104 3.61 -3.81 -0.94
N GLU A 105 4.14 -4.96 -1.39
CA GLU A 105 4.88 -5.05 -2.64
C GLU A 105 4.12 -5.76 -3.77
N GLU A 106 3.23 -6.72 -3.45
CA GLU A 106 2.66 -7.61 -4.46
C GLU A 106 1.18 -7.33 -4.76
N ILE A 107 0.38 -6.92 -3.78
CA ILE A 107 -1.06 -6.78 -3.94
C ILE A 107 -1.42 -5.40 -4.50
N GLY A 108 -1.19 -5.20 -5.81
CA GLY A 108 -1.71 -4.07 -6.57
C GLY A 108 -1.18 -2.69 -6.18
N THR A 109 -0.15 -2.61 -5.33
CA THR A 109 0.36 -1.35 -4.80
C THR A 109 1.41 -0.67 -5.69
N GLY A 110 1.93 -1.38 -6.68
CA GLY A 110 3.07 -0.92 -7.48
C GLY A 110 4.40 -0.85 -6.70
N GLY A 111 4.44 -1.46 -5.51
CA GLY A 111 5.55 -1.43 -4.56
C GLY A 111 5.52 -0.23 -3.60
N GLY A 112 6.24 -0.36 -2.48
CA GLY A 112 6.31 0.70 -1.46
C GLY A 112 4.95 1.10 -0.87
N GLY A 113 3.93 0.23 -0.91
CA GLY A 113 2.60 0.51 -0.37
C GLY A 113 1.95 1.75 -0.99
N PHE A 114 1.83 1.82 -2.32
CA PHE A 114 1.26 2.93 -3.11
C PHE A 114 2.08 4.22 -3.15
N ARG A 115 3.24 4.32 -2.47
CA ARG A 115 3.98 5.58 -2.37
C ARG A 115 4.52 6.05 -3.72
N PHE A 116 4.99 5.13 -4.56
CA PHE A 116 5.47 5.50 -5.90
C PHE A 116 4.35 6.00 -6.80
N ILE A 117 3.16 5.41 -6.71
CA ILE A 117 1.99 5.88 -7.46
C ILE A 117 1.56 7.27 -6.97
N TYR A 118 1.59 7.47 -5.64
CA TYR A 118 1.25 8.77 -5.07
C TYR A 118 2.31 9.83 -5.38
N GLY A 119 3.60 9.48 -5.40
CA GLY A 119 4.67 10.36 -5.86
C GLY A 119 4.47 10.81 -7.31
N ALA A 120 4.16 9.86 -8.21
CA ALA A 120 3.84 10.18 -9.61
C ALA A 120 2.60 11.09 -9.73
N PHE A 121 1.55 10.83 -8.94
CA PHE A 121 0.38 11.71 -8.88
C PHE A 121 0.74 13.13 -8.43
N LEU A 122 1.58 13.30 -7.42
CA LEU A 122 2.01 14.63 -6.96
C LEU A 122 2.83 15.36 -8.02
N GLN A 123 3.64 14.63 -8.80
CA GLN A 123 4.39 15.20 -9.91
C GLN A 123 3.46 15.75 -11.00
N GLU A 124 2.46 14.99 -11.41
CA GLU A 124 1.46 15.43 -12.38
C GLU A 124 0.59 16.58 -11.81
N ALA A 125 0.23 16.51 -10.53
CA ALA A 125 -0.51 17.53 -9.83
C ALA A 125 0.25 18.87 -9.80
N ALA A 126 1.58 18.83 -9.66
CA ALA A 126 2.41 20.02 -9.70
C ALA A 126 2.30 20.78 -11.02
N GLU A 127 2.27 20.05 -12.12
CA GLU A 127 2.11 20.66 -13.46
C GLU A 127 0.71 21.27 -13.65
N VAL A 128 -0.34 20.56 -13.22
CA VAL A 128 -1.72 21.04 -13.35
C VAL A 128 -2.00 22.25 -12.47
N LEU A 129 -1.48 22.25 -11.25
CA LEU A 129 -1.72 23.31 -10.26
C LEU A 129 -0.70 24.45 -10.34
N GLN A 130 0.36 24.31 -11.16
CA GLN A 130 1.49 25.22 -11.24
C GLN A 130 2.13 25.45 -9.85
N GLU A 131 2.28 24.37 -9.05
CA GLU A 131 2.81 24.41 -7.69
C GLU A 131 4.08 23.54 -7.57
N ASP A 132 5.26 24.16 -7.69
CA ASP A 132 6.56 23.46 -7.63
C ASP A 132 6.81 22.75 -6.30
N ARG A 133 6.19 23.18 -5.20
CA ARG A 133 6.26 22.49 -3.92
C ARG A 133 5.79 21.03 -3.99
N LEU A 134 4.85 20.72 -4.87
CA LEU A 134 4.37 19.36 -5.06
C LEU A 134 5.43 18.46 -5.73
N LYS A 135 6.36 19.02 -6.53
CA LYS A 135 7.50 18.30 -7.09
C LYS A 135 8.45 17.85 -5.97
N VAL A 136 8.73 18.73 -5.01
CA VAL A 136 9.55 18.41 -3.84
C VAL A 136 8.89 17.31 -3.02
N LEU A 137 7.60 17.44 -2.71
CA LEU A 137 6.85 16.41 -1.99
C LEU A 137 6.79 15.07 -2.74
N SER A 138 6.75 15.10 -4.08
CA SER A 138 6.83 13.90 -4.91
C SER A 138 8.16 13.15 -4.70
N GLN A 139 9.27 13.89 -4.64
CA GLN A 139 10.59 13.31 -4.36
C GLN A 139 10.65 12.71 -2.96
N GLU A 140 10.22 13.45 -1.94
CA GLU A 140 10.18 12.99 -0.55
C GLU A 140 9.33 11.72 -0.38
N ILE A 141 8.16 11.66 -1.01
CA ILE A 141 7.31 10.45 -0.99
C ILE A 141 7.97 9.27 -1.72
N THR A 142 8.71 9.54 -2.78
CA THR A 142 9.48 8.50 -3.50
C THR A 142 10.59 7.93 -2.62
N GLU A 143 11.35 8.78 -1.93
CA GLU A 143 12.38 8.37 -0.96
C GLU A 143 11.78 7.55 0.19
N ILE A 144 10.60 7.96 0.69
CA ILE A 144 9.87 7.16 1.67
C ILE A 144 9.48 5.79 1.08
N GLY A 145 9.08 5.74 -0.19
CA GLY A 145 8.82 4.50 -0.92
C GLY A 145 10.03 3.58 -0.98
N ASP A 146 11.22 4.14 -1.22
CA ASP A 146 12.47 3.38 -1.24
C ASP A 146 12.80 2.80 0.13
N ARG A 147 12.65 3.58 1.21
CA ARG A 147 12.82 3.06 2.59
C ARG A 147 11.85 1.92 2.92
N TRP A 148 10.63 1.97 2.40
CA TRP A 148 9.69 0.87 2.54
C TRP A 148 10.13 -0.38 1.78
N ARG A 149 10.78 -0.24 0.63
CA ARG A 149 11.40 -1.36 -0.09
C ARG A 149 12.58 -1.93 0.68
N ASP A 150 13.43 -1.09 1.26
CA ASP A 150 14.54 -1.54 2.11
C ASP A 150 14.02 -2.34 3.30
N PHE A 151 12.95 -1.86 3.95
CA PHE A 151 12.26 -2.62 4.98
C PHE A 151 11.77 -3.98 4.46
N ALA A 152 11.13 -4.03 3.30
CA ALA A 152 10.65 -5.28 2.71
C ALA A 152 11.81 -6.26 2.41
N VAL A 153 12.94 -5.76 1.93
CA VAL A 153 14.15 -6.56 1.70
C VAL A 153 14.72 -7.10 3.02
N ALA A 154 14.81 -6.27 4.05
CA ALA A 154 15.28 -6.67 5.38
C ALA A 154 14.39 -7.77 5.98
N VAL A 155 13.08 -7.58 5.93
CA VAL A 155 12.10 -8.58 6.38
C VAL A 155 12.20 -9.88 5.56
N ALA A 156 12.37 -9.78 4.24
CA ALA A 156 12.52 -10.96 3.38
C ALA A 156 13.77 -11.78 3.72
N ARG A 157 14.87 -11.12 4.09
CA ARG A 157 16.09 -11.79 4.57
C ARG A 157 15.82 -12.55 5.87
N LEU A 158 15.21 -11.89 6.86
CA LEU A 158 14.85 -12.55 8.13
C LEU A 158 13.98 -13.78 7.93
N TYR A 159 12.99 -13.68 7.08
CA TYR A 159 12.06 -14.77 6.79
C TYR A 159 12.72 -15.94 6.04
N LYS A 160 13.65 -15.67 5.10
CA LYS A 160 14.31 -16.69 4.27
C LYS A 160 15.50 -17.35 4.97
N ASP A 161 16.30 -16.59 5.71
CA ASP A 161 17.56 -17.08 6.29
C ASP A 161 17.36 -17.95 7.54
N ARG A 162 16.13 -18.13 8.02
CA ARG A 162 15.77 -18.94 9.21
C ARG A 162 16.57 -18.64 10.49
N ASN A 163 17.47 -17.67 10.45
CA ASN A 163 18.30 -17.20 11.56
C ASN A 163 17.69 -15.97 12.23
N SER A 164 16.42 -16.09 12.63
CA SER A 164 15.70 -15.01 13.29
C SER A 164 16.24 -14.84 14.72
N THR A 165 17.16 -13.92 14.92
CA THR A 165 17.60 -13.51 16.25
C THR A 165 16.81 -12.28 16.71
N PRO A 166 16.61 -12.05 18.02
CA PRO A 166 15.95 -10.85 18.54
C PRO A 166 16.55 -9.55 18.01
N ASN A 167 17.88 -9.48 17.89
CA ASN A 167 18.60 -8.29 17.40
C ASN A 167 18.26 -7.96 15.93
N ALA A 168 17.90 -8.94 15.12
CA ALA A 168 17.53 -8.72 13.73
C ALA A 168 16.18 -7.98 13.59
N TYR A 169 15.29 -8.10 14.58
CA TYR A 169 14.02 -7.37 14.61
C TYR A 169 14.19 -5.90 15.04
N GLU A 170 15.24 -5.59 15.79
CA GLU A 170 15.55 -4.21 16.18
C GLU A 170 15.85 -3.33 14.96
N ALA A 171 16.52 -3.89 13.97
CA ALA A 171 16.81 -3.20 12.71
C ALA A 171 15.55 -2.87 11.89
N LEU A 172 14.44 -3.59 12.08
CA LEU A 172 13.17 -3.35 11.39
C LEU A 172 12.37 -2.19 12.00
N SER A 173 12.68 -1.79 13.23
CA SER A 173 11.92 -0.76 13.97
C SER A 173 12.41 0.66 13.72
N LYS A 174 13.61 0.79 13.16
CA LYS A 174 14.27 2.07 12.82
C LYS A 174 13.89 2.53 11.43
#